data_962a7586da20e2f96b3c55e70a175864
#
_entry.id   962a7586da20e2f96b3c55e70a175864
#
_cell.length_a   1.000
_cell.length_b   1.000
_cell.length_c   1.000
_cell.angle_alpha   90.00
_cell.angle_beta   90.00
_cell.angle_gamma   90.00
#
_symmetry.space_group_name_H-M   'P 1'
#
loop_
_entity.id
_entity.type
_entity.pdbx_description
1 polymer ?
#
loop_
_entity_poly.entity_id
_entity_poly.type
_entity_poly.pdbx_seq_one_letter_code
_entity_poly.pdbx_strand_id
1 'polypeptide(L)'
;MSLLSLAKLPVSADQGWPDLVRIHPGILKVFLLLVLPLSLLPPAMLYYAGTHYPEVFGPAARPRDWAVVAAVFLVAELATFTLMGWLIKQVGDTNGLLVDYHDSYLLAAIAAVPLWLSSLSLLVPNLLFNAAVSTIALALSCALLYQGLQALGRKREAVVATQTVQIVIGAGLI
;
A
#
# COMPACT_ATOMS: atom_id res chain seq x y z
N MET A 1 -18.41 -8.09 -1.83
CA MET A 1 -17.50 -7.39 -2.77
C MET A 1 -16.63 -8.43 -3.43
N SER A 2 -16.57 -8.48 -4.76
CA SER A 2 -15.64 -9.36 -5.44
C SER A 2 -14.26 -8.65 -5.48
N LEU A 3 -13.18 -9.39 -5.30
CA LEU A 3 -11.80 -8.90 -5.47
C LEU A 3 -11.59 -8.27 -6.85
N LEU A 4 -12.42 -8.65 -7.83
CA LEU A 4 -12.43 -8.10 -9.19
C LEU A 4 -12.84 -6.62 -9.25
N SER A 5 -13.65 -6.11 -8.30
CA SER A 5 -14.01 -4.69 -8.26
C SER A 5 -12.84 -3.82 -7.76
N LEU A 6 -11.99 -4.35 -6.88
CA LEU A 6 -10.79 -3.68 -6.42
C LEU A 6 -9.69 -3.64 -7.50
N ALA A 7 -9.58 -4.70 -8.31
CA ALA A 7 -8.61 -4.74 -9.41
C ALA A 7 -8.92 -3.73 -10.55
N LYS A 8 -10.15 -3.23 -10.63
CA LYS A 8 -10.55 -2.22 -11.62
C LYS A 8 -10.28 -0.78 -11.20
N LEU A 9 -9.98 -0.52 -9.92
CA LEU A 9 -9.74 0.83 -9.39
C LEU A 9 -8.65 1.62 -10.11
N PRO A 10 -7.50 1.02 -10.47
CA PRO A 10 -6.45 1.74 -11.20
C PRO A 10 -6.86 2.15 -12.62
N VAL A 11 -7.85 1.47 -13.21
CA VAL A 11 -8.24 1.65 -14.62
C VAL A 11 -9.50 2.50 -14.78
N SER A 12 -10.39 2.53 -13.77
CA SER A 12 -11.67 3.25 -13.82
C SER A 12 -11.93 4.03 -12.53
N ALA A 13 -11.07 5.03 -12.28
CA ALA A 13 -11.11 5.88 -11.10
C ALA A 13 -12.46 6.60 -10.91
N ASP A 14 -13.10 7.02 -12.00
CA ASP A 14 -14.35 7.81 -11.95
C ASP A 14 -15.55 7.02 -11.43
N GLN A 15 -15.53 5.70 -11.50
CA GLN A 15 -16.66 4.85 -11.10
C GLN A 15 -16.38 4.03 -9.82
N GLY A 16 -15.15 3.68 -9.56
CA GLY A 16 -14.77 2.79 -8.46
C GLY A 16 -14.75 3.46 -7.09
N TRP A 17 -14.24 4.68 -6.99
CA TRP A 17 -14.12 5.41 -5.72
C TRP A 17 -15.47 5.83 -5.12
N PRO A 18 -16.45 6.39 -5.89
CA PRO A 18 -17.77 6.72 -5.34
C PRO A 18 -18.53 5.53 -4.77
N ASP A 19 -18.40 4.36 -5.41
CA ASP A 19 -19.03 3.13 -4.93
C ASP A 19 -18.41 2.61 -3.64
N LEU A 20 -17.09 2.69 -3.50
CA LEU A 20 -16.37 2.29 -2.29
C LEU A 20 -16.73 3.16 -1.09
N VAL A 21 -16.73 4.48 -1.28
CA VAL A 21 -17.12 5.44 -0.25
C VAL A 21 -18.59 5.25 0.17
N ARG A 22 -19.48 4.89 -0.78
CA ARG A 22 -20.90 4.64 -0.50
C ARG A 22 -21.15 3.34 0.30
N ILE A 23 -20.32 2.30 0.07
CA ILE A 23 -20.51 1.00 0.73
C ILE A 23 -20.04 1.02 2.19
N HIS A 24 -19.13 1.93 2.58
CA HIS A 24 -18.54 2.04 3.93
C HIS A 24 -18.22 0.67 4.57
N PRO A 25 -17.36 -0.16 3.96
CA PRO A 25 -17.07 -1.48 4.50
C PRO A 25 -16.37 -1.33 5.86
N GLY A 26 -16.86 -1.97 6.91
CA GLY A 26 -16.27 -1.84 8.25
C GLY A 26 -14.74 -2.09 8.25
N ILE A 27 -13.99 -1.29 9.01
CA ILE A 27 -12.51 -1.33 9.08
C ILE A 27 -11.99 -2.75 9.35
N LEU A 28 -12.61 -3.47 10.30
CA LEU A 28 -12.21 -4.84 10.63
C LEU A 28 -12.37 -5.78 9.42
N LYS A 29 -13.41 -5.59 8.61
CA LYS A 29 -13.63 -6.40 7.40
C LYS A 29 -12.59 -6.11 6.33
N VAL A 30 -12.23 -4.85 6.13
CA VAL A 30 -11.15 -4.45 5.21
C VAL A 30 -9.82 -5.00 5.70
N PHE A 31 -9.54 -4.91 6.99
CA PHE A 31 -8.34 -5.47 7.58
C PHE A 31 -8.22 -6.97 7.37
N LEU A 32 -9.24 -7.75 7.73
CA LEU A 32 -9.19 -9.21 7.68
C LEU A 32 -9.22 -9.77 6.24
N LEU A 33 -9.91 -9.10 5.31
CA LEU A 33 -10.10 -9.62 3.96
C LEU A 33 -9.13 -9.04 2.92
N LEU A 34 -8.57 -7.87 3.16
CA LEU A 34 -7.66 -7.21 2.24
C LEU A 34 -6.26 -7.04 2.84
N VAL A 35 -6.16 -6.32 3.96
CA VAL A 35 -4.85 -5.95 4.53
C VAL A 35 -4.09 -7.18 4.99
N LEU A 36 -4.68 -7.99 5.86
CA LEU A 36 -4.00 -9.14 6.45
C LEU A 36 -3.50 -10.16 5.41
N PRO A 37 -4.30 -10.64 4.45
CA PRO A 37 -3.81 -11.61 3.48
C PRO A 37 -2.77 -11.03 2.53
N LEU A 38 -2.89 -9.77 2.13
CA LEU A 38 -1.93 -9.15 1.22
C LEU A 38 -0.64 -8.73 1.92
N SER A 39 -0.69 -8.27 3.17
CA SER A 39 0.50 -7.93 3.96
C SER A 39 1.35 -9.15 4.34
N LEU A 40 0.84 -10.37 4.20
CA LEU A 40 1.63 -11.58 4.37
C LEU A 40 2.48 -11.91 3.14
N LEU A 41 2.17 -11.37 1.96
CA LEU A 41 2.91 -11.65 0.73
C LEU A 41 4.36 -11.16 0.78
N PRO A 42 4.66 -9.88 1.12
CA PRO A 42 6.04 -9.38 1.13
C PRO A 42 6.97 -10.16 2.07
N PRO A 43 6.62 -10.42 3.35
CA PRO A 43 7.50 -11.20 4.22
C PRO A 43 7.65 -12.65 3.77
N ALA A 44 6.59 -13.27 3.23
CA ALA A 44 6.68 -14.62 2.68
C ALA A 44 7.61 -14.67 1.46
N MET A 45 7.50 -13.72 0.55
CA MET A 45 8.35 -13.62 -0.63
C MET A 45 9.80 -13.28 -0.26
N LEU A 46 10.01 -12.43 0.74
CA LEU A 46 11.33 -12.09 1.25
C LEU A 46 12.03 -13.33 1.85
N TYR A 47 11.31 -14.09 2.67
CA TYR A 47 11.80 -15.37 3.19
C TYR A 47 12.11 -16.35 2.08
N TYR A 48 11.21 -16.52 1.11
CA TYR A 48 11.39 -17.39 -0.03
C TYR A 48 12.63 -17.01 -0.84
N ALA A 49 12.74 -15.75 -1.25
CA ALA A 49 13.84 -15.25 -2.07
C ALA A 49 15.20 -15.41 -1.35
N GLY A 50 15.27 -15.06 -0.07
CA GLY A 50 16.49 -15.17 0.73
C GLY A 50 16.95 -16.60 0.97
N THR A 51 16.03 -17.56 1.01
CA THR A 51 16.37 -18.97 1.21
C THR A 51 16.63 -19.74 -0.09
N HIS A 52 15.97 -19.37 -1.20
CA HIS A 52 16.11 -20.06 -2.49
C HIS A 52 17.15 -19.44 -3.42
N TYR A 53 17.43 -18.14 -3.27
CA TYR A 53 18.37 -17.39 -4.11
C TYR A 53 19.39 -16.63 -3.27
N PRO A 54 20.12 -17.30 -2.35
CA PRO A 54 21.04 -16.64 -1.42
C PRO A 54 22.16 -15.90 -2.15
N GLU A 55 22.60 -16.40 -3.31
CA GLU A 55 23.64 -15.77 -4.13
C GLU A 55 23.25 -14.38 -4.65
N VAL A 56 21.94 -14.11 -4.79
CA VAL A 56 21.42 -12.83 -5.26
C VAL A 56 21.04 -11.89 -4.10
N PHE A 57 20.38 -12.44 -3.07
CA PHE A 57 19.76 -11.64 -2.02
C PHE A 57 20.51 -11.62 -0.69
N GLY A 58 21.49 -12.49 -0.48
CA GLY A 58 22.31 -12.47 0.74
C GLY A 58 23.09 -13.74 0.99
N PRO A 59 24.29 -13.87 0.42
CA PRO A 59 25.07 -15.13 0.46
C PRO A 59 25.55 -15.54 1.86
N ALA A 60 25.53 -14.62 2.83
CA ALA A 60 26.02 -14.91 4.19
C ALA A 60 24.91 -15.21 5.21
N ALA A 61 23.63 -15.03 4.85
CA ALA A 61 22.51 -15.19 5.77
C ALA A 61 22.01 -16.64 5.82
N ARG A 62 21.74 -17.12 7.03
CA ARG A 62 21.14 -18.46 7.24
C ARG A 62 19.62 -18.41 7.10
N PRO A 63 18.94 -19.55 6.82
CA PRO A 63 17.47 -19.60 6.76
C PRO A 63 16.76 -19.03 8.00
N ARG A 64 17.34 -19.24 9.19
CA ARG A 64 16.82 -18.67 10.44
C ARG A 64 16.88 -17.14 10.46
N ASP A 65 17.93 -16.56 9.89
CA ASP A 65 18.10 -15.10 9.85
C ASP A 65 17.04 -14.48 8.93
N TRP A 66 16.73 -15.14 7.82
CA TRP A 66 15.64 -14.73 6.91
C TRP A 66 14.26 -14.83 7.55
N ALA A 67 14.02 -15.83 8.41
CA ALA A 67 12.77 -15.91 9.16
C ALA A 67 12.61 -14.72 10.13
N VAL A 68 13.69 -14.33 10.79
CA VAL A 68 13.69 -13.14 11.67
C VAL A 68 13.46 -11.87 10.85
N VAL A 69 14.15 -11.72 9.72
CA VAL A 69 13.97 -10.57 8.81
C VAL A 69 12.52 -10.47 8.34
N ALA A 70 11.93 -11.58 7.89
CA ALA A 70 10.53 -11.61 7.45
C ALA A 70 9.55 -11.24 8.58
N ALA A 71 9.77 -11.73 9.80
CA ALA A 71 8.94 -11.41 10.95
C ALA A 71 9.05 -9.93 11.34
N VAL A 72 10.25 -9.38 11.39
CA VAL A 72 10.48 -7.94 11.67
C VAL A 72 9.85 -7.08 10.58
N PHE A 73 9.99 -7.49 9.31
CA PHE A 73 9.38 -6.80 8.18
C PHE A 73 7.86 -6.75 8.31
N LEU A 74 7.21 -7.88 8.63
CA LEU A 74 5.76 -7.93 8.82
C LEU A 74 5.29 -6.97 9.93
N VAL A 75 5.99 -6.95 11.07
CA VAL A 75 5.65 -6.04 12.18
C VAL A 75 5.82 -4.57 11.75
N ALA A 76 6.93 -4.24 11.10
CA ALA A 76 7.19 -2.90 10.59
C ALA A 76 6.14 -2.47 9.56
N GLU A 77 5.77 -3.36 8.64
CA GLU A 77 4.77 -3.12 7.62
C GLU A 77 3.38 -2.82 8.22
N LEU A 78 2.92 -3.62 9.17
CA LEU A 78 1.63 -3.39 9.84
C LEU A 78 1.64 -2.09 10.66
N ALA A 79 2.76 -1.77 11.33
CA ALA A 79 2.93 -0.51 12.04
C ALA A 79 2.88 0.68 11.05
N THR A 80 3.64 0.63 9.96
CA THR A 80 3.67 1.66 8.93
C THR A 80 2.30 1.83 8.29
N PHE A 81 1.59 0.75 7.97
CA PHE A 81 0.24 0.79 7.44
C PHE A 81 -0.74 1.53 8.38
N THR A 82 -0.69 1.24 9.68
CA THR A 82 -1.52 1.90 10.69
C THR A 82 -1.19 3.40 10.79
N LEU A 83 0.10 3.74 10.80
CA LEU A 83 0.58 5.12 10.82
C LEU A 83 0.16 5.87 9.56
N MET A 84 0.18 5.23 8.38
CA MET A 84 -0.20 5.84 7.11
C MET A 84 -1.67 6.25 7.11
N GLY A 85 -2.58 5.39 7.61
CA GLY A 85 -3.99 5.73 7.75
C GLY A 85 -4.22 6.95 8.65
N TRP A 86 -3.51 7.03 9.78
CA TRP A 86 -3.54 8.18 10.67
C TRP A 86 -2.97 9.44 10.00
N LEU A 87 -1.85 9.32 9.30
CA LEU A 87 -1.18 10.44 8.62
C LEU A 87 -2.05 11.02 7.51
N ILE A 88 -2.70 10.18 6.69
CA ILE A 88 -3.62 10.63 5.65
C ILE A 88 -4.73 11.49 6.26
N LYS A 89 -5.31 11.05 7.38
CA LYS A 89 -6.31 11.83 8.10
C LYS A 89 -5.74 13.16 8.59
N GLN A 90 -4.62 13.13 9.29
CA GLN A 90 -4.02 14.34 9.89
C GLN A 90 -3.64 15.38 8.84
N VAL A 91 -3.01 14.95 7.75
CA VAL A 91 -2.63 15.83 6.64
C VAL A 91 -3.87 16.32 5.89
N GLY A 92 -4.87 15.46 5.71
CA GLY A 92 -6.16 15.84 5.13
C GLY A 92 -6.83 16.94 5.93
N ASP A 93 -6.98 16.78 7.22
CA ASP A 93 -7.61 17.75 8.13
C ASP A 93 -6.86 19.10 8.12
N THR A 94 -5.52 19.07 8.14
CA THR A 94 -4.68 20.29 8.11
C THR A 94 -4.87 21.08 6.80
N ASN A 95 -5.13 20.37 5.70
CA ASN A 95 -5.37 20.99 4.40
C ASN A 95 -6.87 21.27 4.12
N GLY A 96 -7.73 21.11 5.12
CA GLY A 96 -9.17 21.39 5.00
C GLY A 96 -9.95 20.33 4.20
N LEU A 97 -9.36 19.15 3.99
CA LEU A 97 -10.05 17.97 3.50
C LEU A 97 -10.66 17.29 4.73
N LEU A 98 -11.97 17.39 4.91
CA LEU A 98 -12.68 16.69 5.99
C LEU A 98 -12.77 15.20 5.65
N VAL A 99 -11.67 14.48 5.84
CA VAL A 99 -11.58 13.05 5.60
C VAL A 99 -11.81 12.32 6.92
N ASP A 100 -12.78 11.39 6.95
CA ASP A 100 -12.99 10.57 8.13
C ASP A 100 -11.86 9.54 8.29
N TYR A 101 -11.61 9.10 9.54
CA TYR A 101 -10.58 8.09 9.83
C TYR A 101 -10.82 6.79 9.07
N HIS A 102 -12.09 6.39 8.93
CA HIS A 102 -12.48 5.22 8.17
C HIS A 102 -12.07 5.31 6.70
N ASP A 103 -12.34 6.45 6.07
CA ASP A 103 -12.00 6.68 4.66
C ASP A 103 -10.49 6.77 4.45
N SER A 104 -9.76 7.38 5.40
CA SER A 104 -8.29 7.43 5.39
C SER A 104 -7.68 6.04 5.46
N TYR A 105 -8.23 5.18 6.32
CA TYR A 105 -7.77 3.80 6.48
C TYR A 105 -8.06 2.96 5.22
N LEU A 106 -9.25 3.12 4.63
CA LEU A 106 -9.61 2.45 3.39
C LEU A 106 -8.70 2.88 2.23
N LEU A 107 -8.41 4.17 2.14
CA LEU A 107 -7.49 4.72 1.14
C LEU A 107 -6.08 4.18 1.32
N ALA A 108 -5.56 4.13 2.56
CA ALA A 108 -4.25 3.53 2.86
C ALA A 108 -4.20 2.06 2.43
N ALA A 109 -5.26 1.29 2.73
CA ALA A 109 -5.35 -0.13 2.36
C ALA A 109 -5.32 -0.35 0.84
N ILE A 110 -6.07 0.46 0.08
CA ILE A 110 -6.11 0.35 -1.38
C ILE A 110 -4.80 0.79 -2.02
N ALA A 111 -4.22 1.89 -1.53
CA ALA A 111 -2.95 2.40 -2.05
C ALA A 111 -1.78 1.45 -1.80
N ALA A 112 -1.82 0.62 -0.74
CA ALA A 112 -0.79 -0.36 -0.45
C ALA A 112 -0.85 -1.62 -1.35
N VAL A 113 -1.97 -1.91 -2.00
CA VAL A 113 -2.16 -3.14 -2.80
C VAL A 113 -1.08 -3.33 -3.87
N PRO A 114 -0.74 -2.35 -4.71
CA PRO A 114 0.31 -2.53 -5.71
C PRO A 114 1.67 -2.87 -5.10
N LEU A 115 2.02 -2.27 -3.95
CA LEU A 115 3.27 -2.54 -3.24
C LEU A 115 3.31 -3.97 -2.69
N TRP A 116 2.23 -4.46 -2.11
CA TRP A 116 2.15 -5.85 -1.65
C TRP A 116 2.28 -6.84 -2.80
N LEU A 117 1.58 -6.59 -3.91
CA LEU A 117 1.64 -7.45 -5.09
C LEU A 117 3.01 -7.41 -5.79
N SER A 118 3.73 -6.29 -5.72
CA SER A 118 5.07 -6.20 -6.31
C SER A 118 6.07 -7.17 -5.68
N SER A 119 5.85 -7.59 -4.43
CA SER A 119 6.71 -8.58 -3.77
C SER A 119 6.76 -9.93 -4.49
N LEU A 120 5.73 -10.25 -5.30
CA LEU A 120 5.73 -11.46 -6.14
C LEU A 120 6.87 -11.45 -7.19
N SER A 121 7.41 -10.28 -7.54
CA SER A 121 8.58 -10.18 -8.41
C SER A 121 9.82 -10.86 -7.83
N LEU A 122 9.90 -11.03 -6.49
CA LEU A 122 10.99 -11.73 -5.82
C LEU A 122 11.08 -13.24 -6.17
N LEU A 123 10.07 -13.79 -6.85
CA LEU A 123 10.16 -15.10 -7.47
C LEU A 123 11.21 -15.17 -8.59
N VAL A 124 11.55 -14.01 -9.15
CA VAL A 124 12.58 -13.89 -10.20
C VAL A 124 13.86 -13.36 -9.56
N PRO A 125 14.97 -14.11 -9.57
CA PRO A 125 16.24 -13.72 -8.97
C PRO A 125 16.99 -12.69 -9.82
N ASN A 126 16.39 -11.53 -10.05
CA ASN A 126 16.96 -10.43 -10.82
C ASN A 126 16.67 -9.10 -10.12
N LEU A 127 17.70 -8.49 -9.55
CA LEU A 127 17.58 -7.25 -8.77
C LEU A 127 17.04 -6.09 -9.61
N LEU A 128 17.47 -5.97 -10.88
CA LEU A 128 17.02 -4.89 -11.76
C LEU A 128 15.53 -5.04 -12.09
N PHE A 129 15.08 -6.25 -12.36
CA PHE A 129 13.67 -6.56 -12.59
C PHE A 129 12.84 -6.23 -11.35
N ASN A 130 13.28 -6.65 -10.16
CA ASN A 130 12.60 -6.38 -8.90
C ASN A 130 12.53 -4.87 -8.62
N ALA A 131 13.62 -4.14 -8.85
CA ALA A 131 13.65 -2.68 -8.69
C ALA A 131 12.67 -1.99 -9.66
N ALA A 132 12.62 -2.42 -10.92
CA ALA A 132 11.69 -1.87 -11.90
C ALA A 132 10.22 -2.11 -11.51
N VAL A 133 9.87 -3.35 -11.12
CA VAL A 133 8.50 -3.71 -10.67
C VAL A 133 8.12 -2.92 -9.43
N SER A 134 9.02 -2.79 -8.44
CA SER A 134 8.77 -2.00 -7.22
C SER A 134 8.58 -0.52 -7.53
N THR A 135 9.34 0.05 -8.47
CA THR A 135 9.19 1.45 -8.90
C THR A 135 7.84 1.68 -9.58
N ILE A 136 7.41 0.76 -10.45
CA ILE A 136 6.09 0.84 -11.08
C ILE A 136 4.98 0.72 -10.02
N ALA A 137 5.12 -0.21 -9.08
CA ALA A 137 4.15 -0.39 -7.99
C ALA A 137 4.04 0.87 -7.12
N LEU A 138 5.17 1.51 -6.81
CA LEU A 138 5.19 2.78 -6.08
C LEU A 138 4.46 3.89 -6.84
N ALA A 139 4.72 4.03 -8.14
CA ALA A 139 4.01 5.00 -8.98
C ALA A 139 2.50 4.76 -9.01
N LEU A 140 2.07 3.49 -9.11
CA LEU A 140 0.66 3.12 -9.04
C LEU A 140 0.04 3.43 -7.67
N SER A 141 0.75 3.15 -6.58
CA SER A 141 0.30 3.50 -5.22
C SER A 141 0.11 5.00 -5.04
N CYS A 142 1.05 5.79 -5.56
CA CYS A 142 0.95 7.25 -5.56
C CYS A 142 -0.26 7.74 -6.37
N ALA A 143 -0.49 7.16 -7.54
CA ALA A 143 -1.64 7.50 -8.38
C ALA A 143 -2.97 7.15 -7.70
N LEU A 144 -3.07 5.99 -7.05
CA LEU A 144 -4.26 5.58 -6.29
C LEU A 144 -4.51 6.51 -5.10
N LEU A 145 -3.48 6.88 -4.36
CA LEU A 145 -3.57 7.83 -3.26
C LEU A 145 -4.08 9.20 -3.74
N TYR A 146 -3.53 9.70 -4.83
CA TYR A 146 -3.95 10.96 -5.43
C TYR A 146 -5.42 10.93 -5.87
N GLN A 147 -5.83 9.91 -6.62
CA GLN A 147 -7.20 9.73 -7.07
C GLN A 147 -8.18 9.58 -5.91
N GLY A 148 -7.82 8.80 -4.89
CA GLY A 148 -8.65 8.61 -3.72
C GLY A 148 -8.83 9.87 -2.90
N LEU A 149 -7.79 10.67 -2.69
CA LEU A 149 -7.89 11.96 -2.02
C LEU A 149 -8.76 12.96 -2.80
N GLN A 150 -8.68 12.97 -4.12
CA GLN A 150 -9.58 13.79 -4.95
C GLN A 150 -11.05 13.35 -4.83
N ALA A 151 -11.28 12.03 -4.77
CA ALA A 151 -12.64 11.49 -4.63
C ALA A 151 -13.26 11.78 -3.25
N LEU A 152 -12.45 11.73 -2.19
CA LEU A 152 -12.85 12.00 -0.80
C LEU A 152 -12.98 13.49 -0.52
N GLY A 153 -12.08 14.30 -1.06
CA GLY A 153 -12.09 15.75 -0.91
C GLY A 153 -13.12 16.41 -1.80
N ARG A 154 -14.41 16.35 -1.44
CA ARG A 154 -15.51 16.98 -2.17
C ARG A 154 -15.11 18.34 -2.78
N LYS A 155 -14.60 18.31 -4.05
CA LYS A 155 -14.38 19.47 -4.93
C LYS A 155 -13.61 20.68 -4.34
N ARG A 156 -12.59 20.46 -3.50
CA ARG A 156 -11.63 21.52 -3.17
C ARG A 156 -10.31 21.24 -3.89
N GLU A 157 -10.00 22.15 -4.81
CA GLU A 157 -8.78 22.37 -5.59
C GLU A 157 -7.73 21.24 -5.67
N ALA A 158 -7.46 20.76 -6.89
CA ALA A 158 -6.43 19.78 -7.22
C ALA A 158 -5.04 20.07 -6.59
N VAL A 159 -4.76 21.31 -6.25
CA VAL A 159 -3.53 21.77 -5.59
C VAL A 159 -3.39 21.20 -4.17
N VAL A 160 -4.47 21.18 -3.38
CA VAL A 160 -4.45 20.64 -2.00
C VAL A 160 -4.23 19.12 -2.01
N ALA A 161 -4.89 18.42 -2.95
CA ALA A 161 -4.69 16.99 -3.11
C ALA A 161 -3.23 16.66 -3.48
N THR A 162 -2.61 17.43 -4.37
CA THR A 162 -1.21 17.25 -4.77
C THR A 162 -0.24 17.46 -3.60
N GLN A 163 -0.43 18.52 -2.81
CA GLN A 163 0.41 18.77 -1.62
C GLN A 163 0.28 17.65 -0.58
N THR A 164 -0.95 17.21 -0.32
CA THR A 164 -1.21 16.10 0.63
C THR A 164 -0.50 14.82 0.19
N VAL A 165 -0.57 14.47 -1.10
CA VAL A 165 0.13 13.30 -1.66
C VAL A 165 1.64 13.40 -1.48
N GLN A 166 2.23 14.56 -1.78
CA GLN A 166 3.68 14.77 -1.64
C GLN A 166 4.15 14.57 -0.19
N ILE A 167 3.40 15.08 0.79
CA ILE A 167 3.72 14.92 2.22
C ILE A 167 3.62 13.45 2.64
N VAL A 168 2.54 12.77 2.25
CA VAL A 168 2.31 11.35 2.61
C VAL A 168 3.37 10.45 2.00
N ILE A 169 3.73 10.66 0.73
CA ILE A 169 4.80 9.90 0.07
C ILE A 169 6.15 10.18 0.72
N GLY A 170 6.47 11.45 0.99
CA GLY A 170 7.70 11.84 1.65
C GLY A 170 7.87 11.18 3.03
N ALA A 171 6.80 11.11 3.81
CA ALA A 171 6.81 10.44 5.11
C ALA A 171 6.89 8.91 5.01
N GLY A 172 6.43 8.31 3.92
CA GLY A 172 6.50 6.86 3.70
C GLY A 172 7.85 6.37 3.15
N LEU A 173 8.73 7.29 2.72
CA LEU A 173 10.06 6.97 2.19
C LEU A 173 11.18 7.13 3.23
N ILE A 174 10.88 7.63 4.42
CA ILE A 174 11.81 7.77 5.57
C ILE A 174 11.69 6.54 6.47
#